data_9edd647e190f5f747b0fdd9f98a95d35
#
_entry.id   9edd647e190f5f747b0fdd9f98a95d35
#
_cell.length_a   1.000
_cell.length_b   1.000
_cell.length_c   1.000
_cell.angle_alpha   90.00
_cell.angle_beta   90.00
_cell.angle_gamma   90.00
#
_symmetry.space_group_name_H-M   'P 1'
#
loop_
_entity.id
_entity.type
_entity.pdbx_description
1 polymer ?
#
loop_
_entity_poly.entity_id
_entity_poly.type
_entity_poly.pdbx_seq_one_letter_code
_entity_poly.pdbx_strand_id
1 'polypeptide(L)'
;MIERASPASDGPLVLLLAGGILLLVIAAGVLLWRLRQRRRRDINRRLRDACRGVLANFVIPDGNGEEIQVQYALLTARGILIIDIKDVEGHVFGSEAMQDWTVIADNRRFTFANPQPGLWDRVAAVKRLTPEVPVIGFVGFTGRARFTKGQPRSVTLLEPLLQELEKEAASGSSGAGGEAYLIAWERLRRTAIAAQVDHLLTTAPR
;
A
#
# COMPACT_ATOMS: atom_id res chain seq x y z
N MET A 1 46.63 -45.93 -34.10
CA MET A 1 45.49 -45.30 -34.75
C MET A 1 44.50 -45.04 -33.65
N ILE A 2 44.54 -43.83 -33.08
CA ILE A 2 43.69 -43.45 -31.94
C ILE A 2 42.58 -42.53 -32.48
N GLU A 3 41.38 -43.08 -32.54
CA GLU A 3 40.17 -42.43 -33.01
C GLU A 3 39.76 -41.37 -31.93
N ARG A 4 39.90 -40.09 -32.26
CA ARG A 4 39.41 -38.99 -31.44
C ARG A 4 37.89 -38.95 -31.58
N ALA A 5 37.18 -39.40 -30.54
CA ALA A 5 35.75 -39.11 -30.38
C ALA A 5 35.55 -37.59 -30.36
N SER A 6 34.83 -37.05 -31.34
CA SER A 6 34.36 -35.67 -31.33
C SER A 6 33.40 -35.48 -30.15
N PRO A 7 33.56 -34.42 -29.35
CA PRO A 7 32.55 -34.09 -28.34
C PRO A 7 31.25 -33.76 -29.09
N ALA A 8 30.22 -34.56 -28.84
CA ALA A 8 28.88 -34.26 -29.31
C ALA A 8 28.49 -32.84 -28.82
N SER A 9 28.03 -31.98 -29.75
CA SER A 9 27.69 -30.59 -29.44
C SER A 9 26.37 -30.57 -28.66
N ASP A 10 26.46 -30.55 -27.32
CA ASP A 10 25.31 -30.39 -26.42
C ASP A 10 24.72 -28.95 -26.47
N GLY A 11 25.27 -28.11 -27.33
CA GLY A 11 24.87 -26.70 -27.50
C GLY A 11 23.37 -26.46 -27.74
N PRO A 12 22.70 -27.17 -28.68
CA PRO A 12 21.29 -26.96 -28.94
C PRO A 12 20.38 -27.35 -27.74
N LEU A 13 20.76 -28.42 -27.02
CA LEU A 13 20.00 -28.88 -25.85
C LEU A 13 20.11 -27.89 -24.69
N VAL A 14 21.29 -27.34 -24.45
CA VAL A 14 21.51 -26.30 -23.41
C VAL A 14 20.72 -25.03 -23.72
N LEU A 15 20.66 -24.60 -24.99
CA LEU A 15 19.88 -23.45 -25.43
C LEU A 15 18.37 -23.68 -25.24
N LEU A 16 17.86 -24.85 -25.55
CA LEU A 16 16.46 -25.22 -25.35
C LEU A 16 16.08 -25.24 -23.84
N LEU A 17 16.95 -25.81 -23.01
CA LEU A 17 16.75 -25.84 -21.57
C LEU A 17 16.80 -24.43 -20.98
N ALA A 18 17.75 -23.59 -21.38
CA ALA A 18 17.85 -22.20 -20.93
C ALA A 18 16.62 -21.38 -21.35
N GLY A 19 16.14 -21.55 -22.60
CA GLY A 19 14.92 -20.94 -23.09
C GLY A 19 13.67 -21.37 -22.30
N GLY A 20 13.57 -22.66 -21.97
CA GLY A 20 12.48 -23.20 -21.13
C GLY A 20 12.48 -22.62 -19.72
N ILE A 21 13.65 -22.53 -19.08
CA ILE A 21 13.79 -21.94 -17.75
C ILE A 21 13.41 -20.44 -17.77
N LEU A 22 13.87 -19.70 -18.78
CA LEU A 22 13.53 -18.29 -18.94
C LEU A 22 12.02 -18.06 -19.06
N LEU A 23 11.35 -18.87 -19.88
CA LEU A 23 9.90 -18.83 -20.04
C LEU A 23 9.16 -19.13 -18.75
N LEU A 24 9.61 -20.10 -17.96
CA LEU A 24 9.04 -20.43 -16.65
C LEU A 24 9.21 -19.28 -15.65
N VAL A 25 10.37 -18.62 -15.63
CA VAL A 25 10.62 -17.46 -14.76
C VAL A 25 9.71 -16.28 -15.14
N ILE A 26 9.56 -16.01 -16.45
CA ILE A 26 8.65 -14.97 -16.95
C ILE A 26 7.20 -15.31 -16.58
N ALA A 27 6.75 -16.54 -16.80
CA ALA A 27 5.41 -16.98 -16.47
C ALA A 27 5.12 -16.88 -14.97
N ALA A 28 6.06 -17.28 -14.12
CA ALA A 28 5.97 -17.12 -12.66
C ALA A 28 5.91 -15.64 -12.26
N GLY A 29 6.73 -14.77 -12.85
CA GLY A 29 6.71 -13.33 -12.64
C GLY A 29 5.36 -12.69 -13.00
N VAL A 30 4.83 -13.05 -14.18
CA VAL A 30 3.50 -12.58 -14.63
C VAL A 30 2.39 -13.08 -13.71
N LEU A 31 2.44 -14.33 -13.28
CA LEU A 31 1.46 -14.91 -12.35
C LEU A 31 1.49 -14.17 -11.01
N LEU A 32 2.66 -13.98 -10.42
CA LEU A 32 2.83 -13.24 -9.16
C LEU A 32 2.34 -11.79 -9.29
N TRP A 33 2.66 -11.11 -10.40
CA TRP A 33 2.18 -9.77 -10.68
C TRP A 33 0.65 -9.72 -10.78
N ARG A 34 0.03 -10.68 -11.51
CA ARG A 34 -1.44 -10.80 -11.61
C ARG A 34 -2.10 -11.07 -10.26
N LEU A 35 -1.52 -11.93 -9.43
CA LEU A 35 -2.04 -12.22 -8.09
C LEU A 35 -1.97 -10.98 -7.19
N ARG A 36 -0.84 -10.23 -7.22
CA ARG A 36 -0.73 -8.95 -6.49
C ARG A 36 -1.74 -7.92 -6.97
N GLN A 37 -1.95 -7.85 -8.28
CA GLN A 37 -2.90 -6.90 -8.86
C GLN A 37 -4.35 -7.27 -8.53
N ARG A 38 -4.71 -8.55 -8.51
CA ARG A 38 -6.02 -9.03 -8.06
C ARG A 38 -6.27 -8.65 -6.59
N ARG A 39 -5.31 -8.88 -5.70
CA ARG A 39 -5.41 -8.48 -4.29
C ARG A 39 -5.62 -6.97 -4.12
N ARG A 40 -4.87 -6.15 -4.85
CA ARG A 40 -5.03 -4.69 -4.81
C ARG A 40 -6.41 -4.26 -5.29
N ARG A 41 -6.94 -4.89 -6.34
CA ARG A 41 -8.29 -4.62 -6.85
C ARG A 41 -9.37 -5.01 -5.85
N ASP A 42 -9.17 -6.14 -5.17
CA ASP A 42 -10.10 -6.61 -4.14
C ASP A 42 -10.13 -5.67 -2.94
N ILE A 43 -8.99 -5.26 -2.42
CA ILE A 43 -8.89 -4.26 -1.36
C ILE A 43 -9.57 -2.95 -1.77
N ASN A 44 -9.27 -2.44 -2.96
CA ASN A 44 -9.88 -1.21 -3.47
C ASN A 44 -11.41 -1.31 -3.59
N ARG A 45 -11.91 -2.46 -4.00
CA ARG A 45 -13.35 -2.71 -4.10
C ARG A 45 -13.97 -2.72 -2.71
N ARG A 46 -13.46 -3.50 -1.77
CA ARG A 46 -13.96 -3.56 -0.39
C ARG A 46 -13.95 -2.20 0.30
N LEU A 47 -12.88 -1.41 0.13
CA LEU A 47 -12.82 -0.06 0.65
C LEU A 47 -13.90 0.85 0.05
N ARG A 48 -14.17 0.75 -1.26
CA ARG A 48 -15.23 1.54 -1.91
C ARG A 48 -16.62 1.12 -1.45
N ASP A 49 -16.82 -0.17 -1.20
CA ASP A 49 -18.10 -0.69 -0.75
C ASP A 49 -18.38 -0.32 0.72
N ALA A 50 -17.31 -0.21 1.54
CA ALA A 50 -17.40 0.10 2.97
C ALA A 50 -17.33 1.60 3.32
N CYS A 51 -16.84 2.46 2.42
CA CYS A 51 -16.62 3.87 2.72
C CYS A 51 -17.39 4.79 1.78
N ARG A 52 -17.81 5.97 2.30
CA ARG A 52 -18.51 6.99 1.49
C ARG A 52 -17.64 7.61 0.40
N GLY A 53 -16.34 7.63 0.58
CA GLY A 53 -15.38 8.15 -0.37
C GLY A 53 -14.02 7.46 -0.20
N VAL A 54 -13.35 7.21 -1.32
CA VAL A 54 -12.01 6.61 -1.35
C VAL A 54 -11.17 7.36 -2.37
N LEU A 55 -10.05 7.88 -1.91
CA LEU A 55 -8.95 8.36 -2.75
C LEU A 55 -7.78 7.40 -2.61
N ALA A 56 -7.17 7.04 -3.72
CA ALA A 56 -6.06 6.09 -3.74
C ALA A 56 -4.90 6.61 -4.61
N ASN A 57 -3.67 6.51 -4.07
CA ASN A 57 -2.43 6.89 -4.75
C ASN A 57 -2.47 8.30 -5.33
N PHE A 58 -2.72 9.28 -4.50
CA PHE A 58 -2.79 10.69 -4.86
C PHE A 58 -1.69 11.49 -4.17
N VAL A 59 -1.46 12.69 -4.66
CA VAL A 59 -0.47 13.63 -4.16
C VAL A 59 -1.17 14.86 -3.64
N ILE A 60 -0.66 15.45 -2.57
CA ILE A 60 -1.12 16.72 -2.00
C ILE A 60 0.08 17.55 -1.53
N PRO A 61 -0.05 18.88 -1.41
CA PRO A 61 0.97 19.72 -0.79
C PRO A 61 1.18 19.32 0.68
N ASP A 62 2.45 19.22 1.09
CA ASP A 62 2.84 18.90 2.48
C ASP A 62 2.73 20.13 3.42
N GLY A 63 2.56 21.33 2.86
CA GLY A 63 2.52 22.61 3.56
C GLY A 63 3.87 23.28 3.74
N ASN A 64 4.98 22.66 3.30
CA ASN A 64 6.33 23.22 3.32
C ASN A 64 6.85 23.58 1.92
N GLY A 65 6.01 23.47 0.90
CA GLY A 65 6.34 23.71 -0.49
C GLY A 65 6.71 22.45 -1.27
N GLU A 66 6.63 21.27 -0.62
CA GLU A 66 6.83 19.97 -1.25
C GLU A 66 5.49 19.24 -1.38
N GLU A 67 5.51 18.14 -2.13
CA GLU A 67 4.37 17.26 -2.32
C GLU A 67 4.56 15.95 -1.55
N ILE A 68 3.47 15.46 -0.95
CA ILE A 68 3.45 14.18 -0.26
C ILE A 68 2.47 13.22 -0.91
N GLN A 69 2.91 12.00 -1.17
CA GLN A 69 2.07 10.95 -1.70
C GLN A 69 1.29 10.26 -0.59
N VAL A 70 -0.02 10.16 -0.76
CA VAL A 70 -0.94 9.43 0.13
C VAL A 70 -1.44 8.18 -0.57
N GLN A 71 -1.28 7.02 0.08
CA GLN A 71 -1.68 5.76 -0.52
C GLN A 71 -3.20 5.58 -0.52
N TYR A 72 -3.85 5.79 0.62
CA TYR A 72 -5.31 5.77 0.75
C TYR A 72 -5.78 6.84 1.73
N ALA A 73 -6.83 7.55 1.34
CA ALA A 73 -7.68 8.33 2.23
C ALA A 73 -9.12 7.83 2.08
N LEU A 74 -9.80 7.62 3.19
CA LEU A 74 -11.16 7.09 3.26
C LEU A 74 -12.05 8.05 4.02
N LEU A 75 -13.22 8.36 3.48
CA LEU A 75 -14.26 9.08 4.20
C LEU A 75 -15.12 8.09 4.98
N THR A 76 -15.01 8.13 6.30
CA THR A 76 -15.74 7.26 7.23
C THR A 76 -16.74 8.06 8.07
N ALA A 77 -17.53 7.39 8.87
CA ALA A 77 -18.41 8.04 9.84
C ALA A 77 -17.65 8.80 10.94
N ARG A 78 -16.40 8.41 11.21
CA ARG A 78 -15.52 8.97 12.26
C ARG A 78 -14.61 10.09 11.76
N GLY A 79 -14.59 10.39 10.46
CA GLY A 79 -13.71 11.36 9.83
C GLY A 79 -12.94 10.80 8.65
N ILE A 80 -11.78 11.36 8.37
CA ILE A 80 -10.89 10.91 7.30
C ILE A 80 -9.88 9.94 7.87
N LEU A 81 -9.83 8.74 7.32
CA LEU A 81 -8.89 7.69 7.68
C LEU A 81 -7.79 7.57 6.61
N ILE A 82 -6.54 7.74 7.00
CA ILE A 82 -5.37 7.56 6.16
C ILE A 82 -4.81 6.15 6.39
N ILE A 83 -4.58 5.40 5.31
CA ILE A 83 -4.04 4.04 5.40
C ILE A 83 -2.83 3.88 4.49
N ASP A 84 -1.73 3.44 5.08
CA ASP A 84 -0.56 2.93 4.36
C ASP A 84 -0.53 1.42 4.44
N ILE A 85 -0.69 0.73 3.32
CA ILE A 85 -0.71 -0.73 3.29
C ILE A 85 0.71 -1.28 3.09
N LYS A 86 1.12 -2.20 3.96
CA LYS A 86 2.37 -2.95 3.89
C LYS A 86 2.09 -4.42 3.63
N ASP A 87 2.57 -4.91 2.49
CA ASP A 87 2.49 -6.33 2.13
C ASP A 87 3.78 -7.03 2.55
N VAL A 88 3.78 -7.52 3.79
CA VAL A 88 4.93 -8.18 4.43
C VAL A 88 4.50 -9.55 4.90
N GLU A 89 5.37 -10.55 4.70
CA GLU A 89 5.16 -11.92 5.17
C GLU A 89 6.16 -12.27 6.26
N GLY A 90 5.67 -12.81 7.39
CA GLY A 90 6.50 -13.26 8.50
C GLY A 90 6.24 -12.53 9.81
N HIS A 91 7.14 -12.76 10.76
CA HIS A 91 7.10 -12.15 12.09
C HIS A 91 7.70 -10.74 12.05
N VAL A 92 6.87 -9.74 12.34
CA VAL A 92 7.26 -8.32 12.35
C VAL A 92 7.62 -7.92 13.79
N PHE A 93 8.80 -7.33 13.93
CA PHE A 93 9.31 -6.76 15.17
C PHE A 93 9.56 -5.27 14.95
N GLY A 94 8.81 -4.45 15.63
CA GLY A 94 8.88 -3.00 15.52
C GLY A 94 8.23 -2.32 16.72
N SER A 95 8.65 -1.10 16.98
CA SER A 95 8.05 -0.21 17.96
C SER A 95 8.11 1.24 17.46
N GLU A 96 7.40 2.13 18.14
CA GLU A 96 7.38 3.56 17.81
C GLU A 96 8.76 4.21 17.90
N ALA A 97 9.60 3.76 18.83
CA ALA A 97 10.93 4.30 19.07
C ALA A 97 12.03 3.76 18.13
N MET A 98 11.74 2.72 17.34
CA MET A 98 12.72 2.10 16.45
C MET A 98 12.75 2.83 15.11
N GLN A 99 13.96 3.10 14.57
CA GLN A 99 14.12 3.63 13.23
C GLN A 99 13.80 2.59 12.15
N ASP A 100 14.23 1.35 12.39
CA ASP A 100 14.03 0.24 11.47
C ASP A 100 13.25 -0.89 12.14
N TRP A 101 12.34 -1.48 11.38
CA TRP A 101 11.61 -2.65 11.78
C TRP A 101 12.20 -3.90 11.12
N THR A 102 12.15 -5.01 11.84
CA THR A 102 12.69 -6.29 11.37
C THR A 102 11.56 -7.25 11.05
N VAL A 103 11.72 -7.98 9.96
CA VAL A 103 10.86 -9.12 9.59
C VAL A 103 11.69 -10.38 9.55
N ILE A 104 11.16 -11.44 10.15
CA ILE A 104 11.71 -12.78 10.09
C ILE A 104 10.70 -13.69 9.40
N ALA A 105 11.10 -14.25 8.24
CA ALA A 105 10.31 -15.18 7.46
C ALA A 105 11.24 -16.31 6.95
N ASP A 106 10.85 -17.57 7.14
CA ASP A 106 11.56 -18.75 6.61
C ASP A 106 13.09 -18.71 6.77
N ASN A 107 13.56 -18.44 7.99
CA ASN A 107 14.98 -18.27 8.34
C ASN A 107 15.69 -17.08 7.65
N ARG A 108 14.97 -16.20 6.98
CA ARG A 108 15.48 -14.96 6.42
C ARG A 108 15.09 -13.79 7.29
N ARG A 109 16.03 -12.87 7.47
CA ARG A 109 15.81 -11.61 8.17
C ARG A 109 16.02 -10.45 7.20
N PHE A 110 15.07 -9.52 7.17
CA PHE A 110 15.21 -8.25 6.50
C PHE A 110 14.69 -7.11 7.37
N THR A 111 15.15 -5.90 7.09
CA THR A 111 14.73 -4.69 7.78
C THR A 111 14.13 -3.72 6.78
N PHE A 112 13.24 -2.86 7.28
CA PHE A 112 12.70 -1.73 6.55
C PHE A 112 12.47 -0.57 7.51
N ALA A 113 12.50 0.66 7.00
CA ALA A 113 12.31 1.86 7.80
C ALA A 113 10.94 1.84 8.50
N ASN A 114 10.89 2.32 9.74
CA ASN A 114 9.64 2.48 10.48
C ASN A 114 8.62 3.28 9.64
N PRO A 115 7.45 2.70 9.32
CA PRO A 115 6.47 3.37 8.46
C PRO A 115 5.66 4.47 9.17
N GLN A 116 5.74 4.56 10.49
CA GLN A 116 4.89 5.46 11.28
C GLN A 116 5.23 6.96 11.09
N PRO A 117 6.51 7.40 11.04
CA PRO A 117 6.82 8.80 10.77
C PRO A 117 6.19 9.29 9.46
N GLY A 118 6.39 8.58 8.37
CA GLY A 118 5.79 8.93 7.08
C GLY A 118 4.25 8.89 7.07
N LEU A 119 3.62 8.02 7.87
CA LEU A 119 2.18 8.05 8.08
C LEU A 119 1.74 9.35 8.76
N TRP A 120 2.45 9.78 9.82
CA TRP A 120 2.12 11.01 10.54
C TRP A 120 2.29 12.26 9.68
N ASP A 121 3.28 12.30 8.80
CA ASP A 121 3.45 13.39 7.83
C ASP A 121 2.24 13.49 6.90
N ARG A 122 1.73 12.36 6.40
CA ARG A 122 0.51 12.29 5.59
C ARG A 122 -0.74 12.73 6.35
N VAL A 123 -0.89 12.25 7.59
CA VAL A 123 -1.99 12.66 8.48
C VAL A 123 -1.93 14.18 8.71
N ALA A 124 -0.75 14.73 8.99
CA ALA A 124 -0.59 16.16 9.19
C ALA A 124 -0.91 16.97 7.93
N ALA A 125 -0.48 16.51 6.76
CA ALA A 125 -0.78 17.16 5.47
C ALA A 125 -2.29 17.18 5.19
N VAL A 126 -2.98 16.05 5.37
CA VAL A 126 -4.44 15.98 5.20
C VAL A 126 -5.15 16.84 6.24
N LYS A 127 -4.73 16.82 7.50
CA LYS A 127 -5.33 17.63 8.55
C LYS A 127 -5.20 19.14 8.29
N ARG A 128 -4.13 19.60 7.67
CA ARG A 128 -4.00 21.00 7.23
C ARG A 128 -5.07 21.40 6.21
N LEU A 129 -5.41 20.50 5.30
CA LEU A 129 -6.45 20.72 4.30
C LEU A 129 -7.87 20.58 4.86
N THR A 130 -8.04 19.83 5.95
CA THR A 130 -9.35 19.50 6.55
C THR A 130 -9.35 19.67 8.06
N PRO A 131 -9.05 20.90 8.59
CA PRO A 131 -8.85 21.13 10.02
C PRO A 131 -10.11 20.88 10.87
N GLU A 132 -11.28 20.98 10.26
CA GLU A 132 -12.59 20.81 10.88
C GLU A 132 -13.01 19.34 11.06
N VAL A 133 -12.26 18.38 10.49
CA VAL A 133 -12.61 16.96 10.49
C VAL A 133 -11.52 16.17 11.21
N PRO A 134 -11.85 15.17 12.04
CA PRO A 134 -10.87 14.24 12.58
C PRO A 134 -10.13 13.51 11.47
N VAL A 135 -8.79 13.46 11.55
CA VAL A 135 -7.94 12.70 10.65
C VAL A 135 -7.17 11.67 11.46
N ILE A 136 -7.35 10.40 11.13
CA ILE A 136 -6.74 9.26 11.83
C ILE A 136 -5.87 8.50 10.83
N GLY A 137 -4.74 7.96 11.27
CA GLY A 137 -3.83 7.20 10.42
C GLY A 137 -3.55 5.80 10.94
N PHE A 138 -3.49 4.82 10.02
CA PHE A 138 -3.05 3.46 10.30
C PHE A 138 -2.08 2.94 9.25
N VAL A 139 -1.07 2.21 9.71
CA VAL A 139 -0.30 1.30 8.87
C VAL A 139 -1.01 -0.05 8.88
N GLY A 140 -1.60 -0.42 7.75
CA GLY A 140 -2.33 -1.68 7.57
C GLY A 140 -1.42 -2.77 7.03
N PHE A 141 -1.13 -3.80 7.81
CA PHE A 141 -0.38 -4.96 7.34
C PHE A 141 -1.31 -6.03 6.76
N THR A 142 -0.90 -6.66 5.65
CA THR A 142 -1.64 -7.80 5.10
C THR A 142 -1.65 -8.98 6.07
N GLY A 143 -2.60 -9.91 5.91
CA GLY A 143 -2.79 -11.05 6.80
C GLY A 143 -1.62 -12.04 6.89
N ARG A 144 -0.53 -11.82 6.11
CA ARG A 144 0.70 -12.60 6.18
C ARG A 144 1.69 -12.09 7.23
N ALA A 145 1.50 -10.88 7.75
CA ALA A 145 2.29 -10.33 8.83
C ALA A 145 1.80 -10.84 10.18
N ARG A 146 2.72 -11.11 11.11
CA ARG A 146 2.44 -11.55 12.46
C ARG A 146 3.20 -10.70 13.47
N PHE A 147 2.49 -10.12 14.43
CA PHE A 147 3.07 -9.31 15.51
C PHE A 147 3.10 -10.12 16.80
N THR A 148 4.20 -10.84 17.06
CA THR A 148 4.33 -11.73 18.22
C THR A 148 4.67 -11.02 19.52
N LYS A 149 5.21 -9.80 19.45
CA LYS A 149 5.56 -8.98 20.64
C LYS A 149 4.64 -7.77 20.84
N GLY A 150 3.42 -7.84 20.30
CA GLY A 150 2.45 -6.74 20.34
C GLY A 150 2.54 -5.84 19.10
N GLN A 151 1.45 -5.12 18.87
CA GLN A 151 1.34 -4.14 17.77
C GLN A 151 1.63 -2.74 18.31
N PRO A 152 2.48 -1.95 17.64
CA PRO A 152 2.62 -0.53 17.92
C PRO A 152 1.29 0.23 17.70
N ARG A 153 1.15 1.40 18.32
CA ARG A 153 -0.01 2.26 18.04
C ARG A 153 -0.08 2.59 16.56
N SER A 154 -1.28 2.82 16.06
CA SER A 154 -1.53 3.13 14.64
C SER A 154 -1.00 2.07 13.65
N VAL A 155 -0.85 0.84 14.12
CA VAL A 155 -0.57 -0.34 13.31
C VAL A 155 -1.73 -1.32 13.46
N THR A 156 -2.18 -1.90 12.37
CA THR A 156 -3.26 -2.89 12.40
C THR A 156 -3.05 -3.93 11.30
N LEU A 157 -3.69 -5.09 11.45
CA LEU A 157 -3.87 -5.98 10.33
C LEU A 157 -5.00 -5.43 9.44
N LEU A 158 -4.78 -5.49 8.15
CA LEU A 158 -5.71 -4.92 7.16
C LEU A 158 -7.09 -5.59 7.20
N GLU A 159 -7.13 -6.90 7.39
CA GLU A 159 -8.40 -7.65 7.37
C GLU A 159 -9.35 -7.27 8.52
N PRO A 160 -8.94 -7.22 9.80
CA PRO A 160 -9.79 -6.70 10.87
C PRO A 160 -10.28 -5.27 10.63
N LEU A 161 -9.41 -4.40 10.08
CA LEU A 161 -9.78 -3.02 9.77
C LEU A 161 -10.86 -2.95 8.69
N LEU A 162 -10.74 -3.75 7.62
CA LEU A 162 -11.75 -3.84 6.56
C LEU A 162 -13.08 -4.34 7.12
N GLN A 163 -13.07 -5.37 7.95
CA GLN A 163 -14.29 -5.90 8.59
C GLN A 163 -14.95 -4.86 9.51
N GLU A 164 -14.17 -4.05 10.22
CA GLU A 164 -14.71 -2.96 11.05
C GLU A 164 -15.41 -1.91 10.18
N LEU A 165 -14.77 -1.47 9.09
CA LEU A 165 -15.36 -0.51 8.14
C LEU A 165 -16.63 -1.07 7.47
N GLU A 166 -16.63 -2.34 7.07
CA GLU A 166 -17.79 -3.03 6.50
C GLU A 166 -18.97 -3.09 7.51
N LYS A 167 -18.69 -3.37 8.79
CA LYS A 167 -19.69 -3.34 9.86
C LYS A 167 -20.24 -1.95 10.10
N GLU A 168 -19.41 -0.92 10.10
CA GLU A 168 -19.84 0.48 10.22
C GLU A 168 -20.76 0.86 9.06
N ALA A 169 -20.40 0.48 7.84
CA ALA A 169 -21.26 0.74 6.67
C ALA A 169 -22.62 0.05 6.80
N ALA A 170 -22.65 -1.22 7.23
CA ALA A 170 -23.87 -2.01 7.40
C ALA A 170 -24.78 -1.48 8.53
N SER A 171 -24.20 -0.89 9.58
CA SER A 171 -24.97 -0.35 10.71
C SER A 171 -25.67 0.98 10.41
N GLY A 172 -25.53 1.52 9.21
CA GLY A 172 -26.12 2.81 8.83
C GLY A 172 -25.53 4.02 9.56
N SER A 173 -24.48 3.84 10.36
CA SER A 173 -23.77 4.92 11.08
C SER A 173 -23.11 5.94 10.15
N SER A 174 -23.37 5.83 8.87
CA SER A 174 -22.85 6.70 7.81
C SER A 174 -23.22 8.20 7.95
N GLY A 175 -23.98 8.58 8.97
CA GLY A 175 -24.49 9.94 9.16
C GLY A 175 -23.76 10.81 10.17
N ALA A 176 -22.86 10.25 10.99
CA ALA A 176 -22.32 10.94 12.16
C ALA A 176 -21.49 12.22 11.85
N GLY A 177 -20.89 12.33 10.67
CA GLY A 177 -20.05 13.47 10.30
C GLY A 177 -20.75 14.63 9.59
N GLY A 178 -21.99 14.45 9.17
CA GLY A 178 -22.78 15.49 8.53
C GLY A 178 -22.16 16.11 7.27
N GLU A 179 -22.67 17.28 6.92
CA GLU A 179 -22.25 18.06 5.75
C GLU A 179 -20.79 18.53 5.83
N ALA A 180 -20.28 18.83 7.02
CA ALA A 180 -18.91 19.28 7.22
C ALA A 180 -17.88 18.26 6.72
N TYR A 181 -18.12 16.97 6.92
CA TYR A 181 -17.22 15.91 6.44
C TYR A 181 -17.21 15.79 4.92
N LEU A 182 -18.37 16.00 4.28
CA LEU A 182 -18.49 16.01 2.83
C LEU A 182 -17.78 17.22 2.21
N ILE A 183 -17.90 18.40 2.81
CA ILE A 183 -17.22 19.63 2.36
C ILE A 183 -15.70 19.45 2.46
N ALA A 184 -15.21 18.97 3.60
CA ALA A 184 -13.79 18.70 3.82
C ALA A 184 -13.25 17.65 2.84
N TRP A 185 -14.00 16.58 2.62
CA TRP A 185 -13.66 15.55 1.66
C TRP A 185 -13.56 16.08 0.23
N GLU A 186 -14.52 16.91 -0.19
CA GLU A 186 -14.50 17.50 -1.52
C GLU A 186 -13.33 18.46 -1.72
N ARG A 187 -12.95 19.22 -0.67
CA ARG A 187 -11.74 20.04 -0.67
C ARG A 187 -10.50 19.20 -0.86
N LEU A 188 -10.34 18.11 -0.08
CA LEU A 188 -9.22 17.18 -0.23
C LEU A 188 -9.17 16.60 -1.64
N ARG A 189 -10.30 16.16 -2.17
CA ARG A 189 -10.42 15.57 -3.51
C ARG A 189 -9.98 16.55 -4.62
N ARG A 190 -10.42 17.79 -4.53
CA ARG A 190 -10.03 18.83 -5.51
C ARG A 190 -8.55 19.14 -5.45
N THR A 191 -7.98 19.25 -4.24
CA THR A 191 -6.53 19.48 -4.06
C THR A 191 -5.71 18.31 -4.62
N ALA A 192 -6.12 17.07 -4.36
CA ALA A 192 -5.48 15.88 -4.88
C ALA A 192 -5.47 15.82 -6.42
N ILE A 193 -6.57 16.19 -7.07
CA ILE A 193 -6.67 16.21 -8.54
C ILE A 193 -5.78 17.33 -9.12
N ALA A 194 -5.80 18.53 -8.52
CA ALA A 194 -4.99 19.65 -9.00
C ALA A 194 -3.49 19.34 -8.92
N ALA A 195 -3.00 18.82 -7.79
CA ALA A 195 -1.60 18.43 -7.63
C ALA A 195 -1.18 17.31 -8.59
N GLN A 196 -2.04 16.33 -8.84
CA GLN A 196 -1.75 15.24 -9.76
C GLN A 196 -1.64 15.71 -11.22
N VAL A 197 -2.45 16.69 -11.63
CA VAL A 197 -2.37 17.30 -12.98
C VAL A 197 -1.09 18.13 -13.10
N ASP A 198 -0.72 18.91 -12.11
CA ASP A 198 0.48 19.73 -12.10
C ASP A 198 1.75 18.86 -12.19
N HIS A 199 1.80 17.77 -11.42
CA HIS A 199 2.88 16.79 -11.49
C HIS A 199 3.04 16.16 -12.88
N LEU A 200 1.93 15.82 -13.55
CA LEU A 200 1.97 15.26 -14.91
C LEU A 200 2.48 16.28 -15.93
N LEU A 201 2.11 17.54 -15.80
CA LEU A 201 2.55 18.62 -16.70
C LEU A 201 4.04 18.96 -16.52
N THR A 202 4.55 18.88 -15.28
CA THR A 202 5.95 19.19 -14.96
C THR A 202 6.89 18.04 -15.35
N THR A 203 6.40 16.78 -15.31
CA THR A 203 7.20 15.58 -15.61
C THR A 203 7.15 15.16 -17.08
N ALA A 204 6.32 15.80 -17.92
CA ALA A 204 6.27 15.52 -19.35
C ALA A 204 7.61 15.92 -20.02
N PRO A 205 8.32 15.02 -20.69
CA PRO A 205 9.54 15.34 -21.42
C PRO A 205 9.23 16.36 -22.53
N ARG A 206 10.01 17.44 -22.58
CA ARG A 206 9.99 18.43 -23.65
C ARG A 206 10.56 17.86 -24.93
#